data_8641b271ff3448a9779b25b53f877643
#
_entry.id   8641b271ff3448a9779b25b53f877643
#
_cell.length_a   1.000
_cell.length_b   1.000
_cell.length_c   1.000
_cell.angle_alpha   90.00
_cell.angle_beta   90.00
_cell.angle_gamma   90.00
#
_symmetry.space_group_name_H-M   'P 1'
#
loop_
_entity.id
_entity.type
_entity.pdbx_description
1 polymer ?
#
loop_
_entity_poly.entity_id
_entity_poly.type
_entity_poly.pdbx_seq_one_letter_code
_entity_poly.pdbx_strand_id
1 'polypeptide(L)'
;MEAELLAVGEASIAKLGARAAEVHALIAANFPQKSLADVAAAFEAAATTGEPNAEVAKVDALVREQAAQAIEDIKAAELYISLKTPEIADGNNFGVEVQAFVQGELVKLRGAEGLAPIMDIASAYHLARGATLEKIVKKPTSTSDEETKVEVDEGKTTNKSTKTTKTSSAQSAPLADYVKYIAALDTKEYHACYTKLVDVRNAYLKASLLLTKNAKRLADPRGDGEGSSSNYTSMF
;
A
#
# COMPACT_ATOMS: atom_id res chain seq x y z
N MET A 1 -10.44 -4.86 -32.18
CA MET A 1 -10.34 -4.08 -30.92
C MET A 1 -11.35 -4.56 -29.89
N GLU A 2 -12.68 -4.42 -30.10
CA GLU A 2 -13.70 -4.84 -29.11
C GLU A 2 -13.62 -6.32 -28.76
N ALA A 3 -13.56 -7.21 -29.75
CA ALA A 3 -13.43 -8.67 -29.54
C ALA A 3 -12.15 -9.03 -28.77
N GLU A 4 -11.04 -8.34 -28.98
CA GLU A 4 -9.80 -8.55 -28.25
C GLU A 4 -9.95 -8.11 -26.78
N LEU A 5 -10.60 -6.96 -26.54
CA LEU A 5 -10.85 -6.47 -25.18
C LEU A 5 -11.81 -7.37 -24.41
N LEU A 6 -12.82 -7.91 -25.07
CA LEU A 6 -13.71 -8.94 -24.49
C LEU A 6 -12.92 -10.20 -24.10
N ALA A 7 -12.04 -10.68 -24.96
CA ALA A 7 -11.21 -11.85 -24.67
C ALA A 7 -10.25 -11.60 -23.51
N VAL A 8 -9.67 -10.41 -23.42
CA VAL A 8 -8.82 -10.01 -22.27
C VAL A 8 -9.63 -9.98 -20.99
N GLY A 9 -10.83 -9.42 -21.00
CA GLY A 9 -11.72 -9.37 -19.84
C GLY A 9 -12.14 -10.78 -19.38
N GLU A 10 -12.53 -11.67 -20.29
CA GLU A 10 -12.85 -13.07 -19.98
C GLU A 10 -11.65 -13.80 -19.36
N ALA A 11 -10.46 -13.63 -19.94
CA ALA A 11 -9.24 -14.24 -19.42
C ALA A 11 -8.88 -13.70 -18.03
N SER A 12 -9.09 -12.42 -17.76
CA SER A 12 -8.87 -11.82 -16.45
C SER A 12 -9.85 -12.37 -15.42
N ILE A 13 -11.14 -12.42 -15.74
CA ILE A 13 -12.18 -12.99 -14.87
C ILE A 13 -11.85 -14.44 -14.49
N ALA A 14 -11.46 -15.25 -15.45
CA ALA A 14 -11.12 -16.66 -15.23
C ALA A 14 -9.92 -16.87 -14.28
N LYS A 15 -9.00 -15.90 -14.21
CA LYS A 15 -7.77 -15.98 -13.41
C LYS A 15 -7.92 -15.46 -11.98
N LEU A 16 -8.95 -14.67 -11.66
CA LEU A 16 -9.03 -13.98 -10.36
C LEU A 16 -8.92 -14.92 -9.15
N GLY A 17 -9.56 -16.09 -9.22
CA GLY A 17 -9.47 -17.09 -8.15
C GLY A 17 -8.07 -17.68 -7.99
N ALA A 18 -7.37 -17.95 -9.10
CA ALA A 18 -5.99 -18.41 -9.10
C ALA A 18 -5.04 -17.33 -8.56
N ARG A 19 -5.24 -16.07 -8.96
CA ARG A 19 -4.50 -14.91 -8.43
C ARG A 19 -4.63 -14.78 -6.92
N ALA A 20 -5.82 -15.00 -6.37
CA ALA A 20 -6.00 -15.00 -4.92
C ALA A 20 -5.15 -16.09 -4.23
N ALA A 21 -5.07 -17.28 -4.82
CA ALA A 21 -4.25 -18.39 -4.31
C ALA A 21 -2.74 -18.07 -4.42
N GLU A 22 -2.30 -17.47 -5.52
CA GLU A 22 -0.92 -17.00 -5.71
C GLU A 22 -0.53 -15.97 -4.63
N VAL A 23 -1.36 -14.95 -4.41
CA VAL A 23 -1.12 -13.95 -3.37
C VAL A 23 -1.12 -14.58 -1.97
N HIS A 24 -1.97 -15.57 -1.71
CA HIS A 24 -1.95 -16.33 -0.45
C HIS A 24 -0.61 -17.07 -0.25
N ALA A 25 -0.07 -17.68 -1.29
CA ALA A 25 1.24 -18.32 -1.24
C ALA A 25 2.38 -17.31 -1.01
N LEU A 26 2.30 -16.11 -1.64
CA LEU A 26 3.26 -15.03 -1.42
C LEU A 26 3.23 -14.53 0.03
N ILE A 27 2.05 -14.43 0.66
CA ILE A 27 1.92 -14.10 2.08
C ILE A 27 2.67 -15.12 2.94
N ALA A 28 2.42 -16.41 2.73
CA ALA A 28 3.07 -17.46 3.50
C ALA A 28 4.61 -17.48 3.32
N ALA A 29 5.08 -17.20 2.11
CA ALA A 29 6.51 -17.20 1.79
C ALA A 29 7.28 -16.00 2.36
N ASN A 30 6.66 -14.81 2.39
CA ASN A 30 7.35 -13.57 2.77
C ASN A 30 7.05 -13.12 4.21
N PHE A 31 6.00 -13.63 4.83
CA PHE A 31 5.61 -13.31 6.20
C PHE A 31 5.51 -14.60 7.04
N PRO A 32 6.65 -15.23 7.38
CA PRO A 32 6.64 -16.39 8.26
C PRO A 32 6.02 -16.02 9.60
N GLN A 33 5.33 -16.99 10.23
CA GLN A 33 4.68 -16.78 11.53
C GLN A 33 5.74 -16.52 12.63
N LYS A 34 6.11 -15.26 12.78
CA LYS A 34 6.96 -14.76 13.86
C LYS A 34 6.15 -13.78 14.71
N SER A 35 6.47 -13.70 15.99
CA SER A 35 5.89 -12.63 16.80
C SER A 35 6.40 -11.27 16.33
N LEU A 36 5.58 -10.22 16.47
CA LEU A 36 6.03 -8.85 16.15
C LEU A 36 7.24 -8.44 17.01
N ALA A 37 7.39 -9.01 18.21
CA ALA A 37 8.55 -8.79 19.06
C ALA A 37 9.84 -9.36 18.44
N ASP A 38 9.78 -10.55 17.84
CA ASP A 38 10.93 -11.16 17.17
C ASP A 38 11.33 -10.38 15.92
N VAL A 39 10.35 -9.87 15.17
CA VAL A 39 10.59 -9.01 14.00
C VAL A 39 11.22 -7.69 14.44
N ALA A 40 10.70 -7.05 15.50
CA ALA A 40 11.23 -5.80 16.02
C ALA A 40 12.68 -5.97 16.50
N ALA A 41 13.00 -7.06 17.22
CA ALA A 41 14.34 -7.36 17.67
C ALA A 41 15.34 -7.56 16.51
N ALA A 42 14.90 -8.24 15.44
CA ALA A 42 15.71 -8.41 14.23
C ALA A 42 15.97 -7.06 13.52
N PHE A 43 14.97 -6.18 13.46
CA PHE A 43 15.10 -4.88 12.82
C PHE A 43 15.86 -3.87 13.67
N GLU A 44 15.90 -4.01 15.00
CA GLU A 44 16.72 -3.17 15.87
C GLU A 44 18.22 -3.32 15.53
N ALA A 45 18.67 -4.52 15.25
CA ALA A 45 20.04 -4.77 14.80
C ALA A 45 20.35 -4.09 13.46
N ALA A 46 19.42 -4.11 12.50
CA ALA A 46 19.56 -3.46 11.20
C ALA A 46 19.45 -1.92 11.28
N ALA A 47 18.68 -1.40 12.22
CA ALA A 47 18.45 0.05 12.36
C ALA A 47 19.72 0.84 12.72
N THR A 48 20.74 0.21 13.27
CA THR A 48 22.01 0.85 13.65
C THR A 48 22.87 1.26 12.46
N THR A 49 22.67 0.64 11.30
CA THR A 49 23.50 0.88 10.10
C THR A 49 23.13 2.17 9.34
N GLY A 50 21.93 2.69 9.55
CA GLY A 50 21.39 3.82 8.79
C GLY A 50 20.94 3.46 7.37
N GLU A 51 21.23 2.26 6.89
CA GLU A 51 20.80 1.78 5.57
C GLU A 51 19.30 1.46 5.55
N PRO A 52 18.66 1.51 4.36
CA PRO A 52 17.30 1.05 4.20
C PRO A 52 17.14 -0.41 4.66
N ASN A 53 16.04 -0.71 5.35
CA ASN A 53 15.74 -2.09 5.73
C ASN A 53 15.38 -2.90 4.48
N ALA A 54 16.28 -3.81 4.08
CA ALA A 54 16.14 -4.58 2.83
C ALA A 54 14.89 -5.49 2.84
N GLU A 55 14.51 -6.02 4.01
CA GLU A 55 13.32 -6.87 4.11
C GLU A 55 12.04 -6.04 3.94
N VAL A 56 11.97 -4.88 4.57
CA VAL A 56 10.83 -3.94 4.39
C VAL A 56 10.74 -3.48 2.94
N ALA A 57 11.87 -3.09 2.31
CA ALA A 57 11.90 -2.66 0.92
C ALA A 57 11.43 -3.76 -0.04
N LYS A 58 11.82 -5.01 0.21
CA LYS A 58 11.39 -6.18 -0.56
C LYS A 58 9.88 -6.39 -0.48
N VAL A 59 9.31 -6.42 0.74
CA VAL A 59 7.87 -6.69 0.90
C VAL A 59 7.01 -5.52 0.43
N ASP A 60 7.49 -4.28 0.56
CA ASP A 60 6.82 -3.10 0.03
C ASP A 60 6.73 -3.12 -1.50
N ALA A 61 7.84 -3.44 -2.18
CA ALA A 61 7.84 -3.60 -3.64
C ALA A 61 6.86 -4.70 -4.08
N LEU A 62 6.85 -5.85 -3.39
CA LEU A 62 5.94 -6.95 -3.65
C LEU A 62 4.47 -6.53 -3.51
N VAL A 63 4.12 -5.84 -2.43
CA VAL A 63 2.75 -5.40 -2.16
C VAL A 63 2.26 -4.45 -3.24
N ARG A 64 3.08 -3.48 -3.64
CA ARG A 64 2.73 -2.52 -4.71
C ARG A 64 2.57 -3.22 -6.06
N GLU A 65 3.44 -4.15 -6.40
CA GLU A 65 3.33 -4.94 -7.64
C GLU A 65 2.02 -5.74 -7.66
N GLN A 66 1.69 -6.46 -6.59
CA GLN A 66 0.47 -7.25 -6.52
C GLN A 66 -0.79 -6.38 -6.49
N ALA A 67 -0.76 -5.21 -5.85
CA ALA A 67 -1.87 -4.27 -5.87
C ALA A 67 -2.09 -3.67 -7.26
N ALA A 68 -1.02 -3.26 -7.96
CA ALA A 68 -1.11 -2.75 -9.33
C ALA A 68 -1.69 -3.79 -10.27
N GLN A 69 -1.23 -5.04 -10.20
CA GLN A 69 -1.76 -6.14 -11.00
C GLN A 69 -3.26 -6.38 -10.70
N ALA A 70 -3.65 -6.37 -9.43
CA ALA A 70 -5.04 -6.57 -9.04
C ALA A 70 -5.95 -5.45 -9.57
N ILE A 71 -5.49 -4.19 -9.53
CA ILE A 71 -6.21 -3.06 -10.09
C ILE A 71 -6.43 -3.25 -11.60
N GLU A 72 -5.41 -3.67 -12.35
CA GLU A 72 -5.53 -3.89 -13.79
C GLU A 72 -6.42 -5.09 -14.13
N ASP A 73 -6.32 -6.20 -13.40
CA ASP A 73 -7.19 -7.37 -13.60
C ASP A 73 -8.67 -7.02 -13.34
N ILE A 74 -8.95 -6.22 -12.29
CA ILE A 74 -10.31 -5.76 -11.97
C ILE A 74 -10.82 -4.78 -13.03
N LYS A 75 -9.99 -3.84 -13.53
CA LYS A 75 -10.36 -2.95 -14.65
C LYS A 75 -10.72 -3.71 -15.91
N ALA A 76 -9.99 -4.78 -16.24
CA ALA A 76 -10.30 -5.61 -17.38
C ALA A 76 -11.68 -6.30 -17.23
N ALA A 77 -12.01 -6.75 -16.01
CA ALA A 77 -13.33 -7.30 -15.72
C ALA A 77 -14.46 -6.25 -15.80
N GLU A 78 -14.21 -5.01 -15.32
CA GLU A 78 -15.15 -3.89 -15.48
C GLU A 78 -15.42 -3.56 -16.95
N LEU A 79 -14.35 -3.51 -17.76
CA LEU A 79 -14.45 -3.27 -19.19
C LEU A 79 -15.26 -4.36 -19.88
N TYR A 80 -15.04 -5.63 -19.53
CA TYR A 80 -15.84 -6.74 -20.04
C TYR A 80 -17.34 -6.54 -19.78
N ILE A 81 -17.71 -6.16 -18.54
CA ILE A 81 -19.11 -5.89 -18.18
C ILE A 81 -19.65 -4.73 -19.01
N SER A 82 -18.90 -3.64 -19.15
CA SER A 82 -19.31 -2.47 -19.94
C SER A 82 -19.57 -2.83 -21.41
N LEU A 83 -18.71 -3.65 -22.02
CA LEU A 83 -18.86 -4.10 -23.40
C LEU A 83 -20.05 -5.07 -23.60
N LYS A 84 -20.45 -5.77 -22.54
CA LYS A 84 -21.61 -6.67 -22.54
C LYS A 84 -22.93 -5.97 -22.14
N THR A 85 -22.86 -4.71 -21.70
CA THR A 85 -24.06 -3.96 -21.33
C THR A 85 -24.82 -3.57 -22.59
N PRO A 86 -26.10 -3.99 -22.75
CA PRO A 86 -26.87 -3.69 -23.96
C PRO A 86 -27.31 -2.22 -24.00
N GLU A 87 -27.70 -1.76 -25.19
CA GLU A 87 -28.34 -0.45 -25.37
C GLU A 87 -29.59 -0.31 -24.50
N ILE A 88 -29.92 0.94 -24.15
CA ILE A 88 -31.11 1.23 -23.37
C ILE A 88 -32.34 0.87 -24.20
N ALA A 89 -33.25 0.04 -23.66
CA ALA A 89 -34.52 -0.30 -24.28
C ALA A 89 -35.58 -0.57 -23.20
N ASP A 90 -36.83 -0.44 -23.58
CA ASP A 90 -37.95 -0.83 -22.74
C ASP A 90 -37.99 -2.35 -22.53
N GLY A 91 -38.31 -2.80 -21.33
CA GLY A 91 -38.46 -4.21 -21.00
C GLY A 91 -37.71 -4.67 -19.77
N ASN A 92 -37.25 -5.93 -19.77
CA ASN A 92 -36.58 -6.51 -18.63
C ASN A 92 -35.15 -5.96 -18.44
N ASN A 93 -34.95 -5.10 -17.46
CA ASN A 93 -33.65 -4.48 -17.13
C ASN A 93 -32.98 -5.11 -15.92
N PHE A 94 -33.54 -6.14 -15.31
CA PHE A 94 -32.98 -6.74 -14.08
C PHE A 94 -31.52 -7.17 -14.24
N GLY A 95 -31.16 -7.80 -15.36
CA GLY A 95 -29.78 -8.21 -15.61
C GLY A 95 -28.84 -7.02 -15.83
N VAL A 96 -29.34 -5.92 -16.42
CA VAL A 96 -28.58 -4.67 -16.56
C VAL A 96 -28.31 -4.02 -15.22
N GLU A 97 -29.30 -4.05 -14.30
CA GLU A 97 -29.12 -3.59 -12.92
C GLU A 97 -28.08 -4.44 -12.16
N VAL A 98 -28.07 -5.76 -12.40
CA VAL A 98 -27.03 -6.65 -11.86
C VAL A 98 -25.65 -6.29 -12.41
N GLN A 99 -25.53 -6.00 -13.72
CA GLN A 99 -24.27 -5.54 -14.30
C GLN A 99 -23.80 -4.24 -13.65
N ALA A 100 -24.68 -3.26 -13.52
CA ALA A 100 -24.36 -1.97 -12.89
C ALA A 100 -23.95 -2.14 -11.42
N PHE A 101 -24.63 -2.99 -10.66
CA PHE A 101 -24.27 -3.33 -9.28
C PHE A 101 -22.89 -3.96 -9.20
N VAL A 102 -22.61 -4.99 -9.99
CA VAL A 102 -21.33 -5.70 -10.00
C VAL A 102 -20.21 -4.74 -10.38
N GLN A 103 -20.40 -3.93 -11.41
CA GLN A 103 -19.43 -2.92 -11.83
C GLN A 103 -19.13 -1.91 -10.72
N GLY A 104 -20.17 -1.42 -10.04
CA GLY A 104 -20.01 -0.51 -8.90
C GLY A 104 -19.19 -1.11 -7.75
N GLU A 105 -19.41 -2.39 -7.43
CA GLU A 105 -18.62 -3.09 -6.41
C GLU A 105 -17.14 -3.31 -6.85
N LEU A 106 -16.90 -3.62 -8.12
CA LEU A 106 -15.53 -3.74 -8.65
C LEU A 106 -14.79 -2.38 -8.58
N VAL A 107 -15.45 -1.28 -8.94
CA VAL A 107 -14.90 0.09 -8.81
C VAL A 107 -14.51 0.40 -7.36
N LYS A 108 -15.33 0.03 -6.38
CA LYS A 108 -14.98 0.20 -4.95
C LYS A 108 -13.75 -0.63 -4.57
N LEU A 109 -13.67 -1.90 -5.01
CA LEU A 109 -12.53 -2.78 -4.69
C LEU A 109 -11.20 -2.22 -5.17
N ARG A 110 -11.14 -1.65 -6.37
CA ARG A 110 -9.89 -1.08 -6.93
C ARG A 110 -9.64 0.38 -6.57
N GLY A 111 -10.69 1.10 -6.18
CA GLY A 111 -10.67 2.55 -5.95
C GLY A 111 -10.12 2.98 -4.60
N ALA A 112 -10.46 4.22 -4.22
CA ALA A 112 -9.97 4.86 -3.01
C ALA A 112 -10.37 4.14 -1.70
N GLU A 113 -11.49 3.40 -1.72
CA GLU A 113 -11.96 2.59 -0.59
C GLU A 113 -11.28 1.19 -0.52
N GLY A 114 -10.54 0.80 -1.55
CA GLY A 114 -9.94 -0.52 -1.70
C GLY A 114 -8.43 -0.50 -1.93
N LEU A 115 -8.00 -0.86 -3.15
CA LEU A 115 -6.59 -1.11 -3.46
C LEU A 115 -5.77 0.14 -3.77
N ALA A 116 -6.38 1.24 -4.29
CA ALA A 116 -5.62 2.40 -4.74
C ALA A 116 -4.71 3.02 -3.67
N PRO A 117 -5.09 3.14 -2.38
CA PRO A 117 -4.22 3.71 -1.35
C PRO A 117 -2.96 2.88 -1.07
N ILE A 118 -2.92 1.62 -1.49
CA ILE A 118 -1.75 0.76 -1.31
C ILE A 118 -0.54 1.29 -2.09
N MET A 119 -0.77 2.00 -3.19
CA MET A 119 0.30 2.54 -4.03
C MET A 119 1.14 3.61 -3.32
N ASP A 120 0.59 4.29 -2.30
CA ASP A 120 1.24 5.39 -1.58
C ASP A 120 1.86 4.99 -0.23
N ILE A 121 1.78 3.71 0.14
CA ILE A 121 2.14 3.23 1.48
C ILE A 121 3.60 3.54 1.86
N ALA A 122 4.54 3.39 0.93
CA ALA A 122 5.96 3.55 1.17
C ALA A 122 6.40 5.00 1.42
N SER A 123 5.70 5.98 0.87
CA SER A 123 6.13 7.39 0.89
C SER A 123 6.21 7.96 2.30
N ALA A 124 5.20 7.73 3.11
CA ALA A 124 5.13 8.19 4.50
C ALA A 124 6.19 7.49 5.39
N TYR A 125 6.41 6.20 5.17
CA TYR A 125 7.45 5.43 5.86
C TYR A 125 8.84 5.98 5.59
N HIS A 126 9.22 6.16 4.33
CA HIS A 126 10.54 6.67 3.95
C HIS A 126 10.77 8.10 4.45
N LEU A 127 9.74 8.94 4.41
CA LEU A 127 9.81 10.30 4.95
C LEU A 127 10.09 10.30 6.46
N ALA A 128 9.34 9.51 7.24
CA ALA A 128 9.51 9.43 8.69
C ALA A 128 10.87 8.83 9.08
N ARG A 129 11.31 7.80 8.35
CA ARG A 129 12.62 7.16 8.56
C ARG A 129 13.76 8.10 8.23
N GLY A 130 13.70 8.80 7.09
CA GLY A 130 14.70 9.77 6.66
C GLY A 130 14.84 10.94 7.62
N ALA A 131 13.73 11.51 8.09
CA ALA A 131 13.73 12.60 9.09
C ALA A 131 14.35 12.17 10.43
N THR A 132 14.23 10.91 10.80
CA THR A 132 14.85 10.36 12.02
C THR A 132 16.35 10.14 11.83
N LEU A 133 16.76 9.58 10.69
CA LEU A 133 18.17 9.38 10.35
C LEU A 133 18.94 10.70 10.27
N GLU A 134 18.33 11.76 9.73
CA GLU A 134 18.92 13.10 9.69
C GLU A 134 19.27 13.60 11.10
N LYS A 135 18.44 13.35 12.09
CA LYS A 135 18.70 13.73 13.50
C LYS A 135 19.88 12.94 14.11
N ILE A 136 20.05 11.68 13.69
CA ILE A 136 21.17 10.84 14.14
C ILE A 136 22.48 11.28 13.51
N VAL A 137 22.45 11.63 12.22
CA VAL A 137 23.64 11.97 11.42
C VAL A 137 24.09 13.42 11.66
N LYS A 138 23.19 14.34 12.00
CA LYS A 138 23.58 15.71 12.34
C LYS A 138 24.47 15.71 13.59
N LYS A 139 25.79 15.68 13.37
CA LYS A 139 26.77 16.02 14.41
C LYS A 139 26.45 17.42 14.90
N PRO A 140 26.52 17.69 16.24
CA PRO A 140 26.35 19.04 16.75
C PRO A 140 27.37 19.94 16.05
N THR A 141 26.88 20.91 15.29
CA THR A 141 27.72 21.93 14.69
C THR A 141 28.33 22.67 15.86
N SER A 142 29.65 22.62 16.00
CA SER A 142 30.37 23.46 16.96
C SER A 142 30.19 24.91 16.52
N THR A 143 29.31 25.62 17.16
CA THR A 143 29.24 27.09 17.07
C THR A 143 30.45 27.61 17.77
N SER A 144 31.45 28.10 17.03
CA SER A 144 32.56 28.88 17.57
C SER A 144 32.03 30.29 17.76
N ASP A 145 31.63 30.66 18.98
CA ASP A 145 31.44 32.02 19.37
C ASP A 145 32.81 32.64 19.56
N GLU A 146 33.24 33.55 18.67
CA GLU A 146 34.40 34.41 18.86
C GLU A 146 34.00 35.55 19.78
N GLU A 147 34.25 35.41 21.09
CA GLU A 147 34.25 36.53 21.99
C GLU A 147 35.57 37.32 21.84
N THR A 148 35.50 38.48 21.20
CA THR A 148 36.61 39.41 21.15
C THR A 148 36.58 40.25 22.42
N LYS A 149 37.36 39.93 23.43
CA LYS A 149 37.61 40.82 24.56
C LYS A 149 38.67 41.84 24.16
N VAL A 150 38.27 43.10 24.14
CA VAL A 150 39.19 44.23 23.97
C VAL A 150 39.62 44.69 25.38
N GLU A 151 40.82 44.37 25.78
CA GLU A 151 41.45 44.99 26.95
C GLU A 151 42.22 46.25 26.49
N VAL A 152 41.82 47.40 27.03
CA VAL A 152 42.51 48.68 26.79
C VAL A 152 43.35 48.95 28.03
N ASP A 153 44.67 48.76 27.94
CA ASP A 153 45.60 49.16 28.93
C ASP A 153 46.55 50.23 28.31
N GLU A 154 46.70 51.37 28.97
CA GLU A 154 47.47 52.55 28.67
C GLU A 154 48.22 52.57 27.32
N GLY A 155 47.48 52.90 26.24
CA GLY A 155 48.10 53.34 24.98
C GLY A 155 48.57 52.24 24.01
N LYS A 156 48.34 50.98 24.26
CA LYS A 156 48.57 49.86 23.30
C LYS A 156 47.38 48.93 23.21
N THR A 157 46.71 48.92 22.08
CA THR A 157 45.65 47.97 21.79
C THR A 157 46.26 46.65 21.36
N THR A 158 46.18 45.61 22.21
CA THR A 158 46.62 44.26 21.86
C THR A 158 45.39 43.39 21.72
N ASN A 159 45.06 43.00 20.47
CA ASN A 159 44.00 42.04 20.22
C ASN A 159 44.47 40.66 20.57
N LYS A 160 44.05 40.11 21.72
CA LYS A 160 44.30 38.75 22.11
C LYS A 160 43.03 37.92 21.81
N SER A 161 43.02 37.25 20.68
CA SER A 161 41.97 36.27 20.33
C SER A 161 42.21 34.99 21.12
N THR A 162 41.40 34.73 22.11
CA THR A 162 41.45 33.45 22.83
C THR A 162 40.38 32.55 22.24
N LYS A 163 40.79 31.63 21.42
CA LYS A 163 39.89 30.59 20.83
C LYS A 163 39.52 29.58 21.91
N THR A 164 38.41 29.78 22.57
CA THR A 164 37.87 28.83 23.52
C THR A 164 36.96 27.87 22.77
N THR A 165 37.51 26.69 22.40
CA THR A 165 36.74 25.61 21.83
C THR A 165 35.94 24.95 22.96
N LYS A 166 34.70 25.34 23.13
CA LYS A 166 33.75 24.59 23.97
C LYS A 166 33.36 23.34 23.22
N THR A 167 34.02 22.22 23.49
CA THR A 167 33.59 20.90 23.09
C THR A 167 32.40 20.54 23.98
N SER A 168 31.19 20.83 23.54
CA SER A 168 30.02 20.23 24.15
C SER A 168 30.06 18.73 23.85
N SER A 169 30.37 17.91 24.84
CA SER A 169 30.18 16.47 24.76
C SER A 169 28.70 16.21 24.52
N ALA A 170 28.34 15.98 23.25
CA ALA A 170 27.00 15.56 22.92
C ALA A 170 26.68 14.28 23.67
N GLN A 171 25.75 14.36 24.55
CA GLN A 171 25.25 13.26 25.37
C GLN A 171 24.70 12.19 24.45
N SER A 172 25.30 11.01 24.41
CA SER A 172 24.99 9.89 23.51
C SER A 172 23.65 9.16 23.85
N ALA A 173 22.89 9.69 24.78
CA ALA A 173 21.62 9.13 25.21
C ALA A 173 20.49 9.14 24.16
N PRO A 174 20.36 10.13 23.25
CA PRO A 174 19.30 10.11 22.23
C PRO A 174 19.44 9.02 21.18
N LEU A 175 20.64 8.46 20.98
CA LEU A 175 20.90 7.51 19.89
C LEU A 175 20.13 6.20 20.05
N ALA A 176 20.06 5.66 21.24
CA ALA A 176 19.37 4.40 21.52
C ALA A 176 17.86 4.50 21.24
N ASP A 177 17.24 5.61 21.63
CA ASP A 177 15.81 5.84 21.39
C ASP A 177 15.50 6.05 19.91
N TYR A 178 16.39 6.72 19.15
CA TYR A 178 16.23 6.84 17.71
C TYR A 178 16.37 5.49 16.99
N VAL A 179 17.28 4.63 17.39
CA VAL A 179 17.44 3.27 16.86
C VAL A 179 16.16 2.46 17.12
N LYS A 180 15.64 2.49 18.35
CA LYS A 180 14.37 1.84 18.68
C LYS A 180 13.20 2.40 17.89
N TYR A 181 13.16 3.71 17.68
CA TYR A 181 12.12 4.34 16.87
C TYR A 181 12.19 3.90 15.40
N ILE A 182 13.38 3.82 14.80
CA ILE A 182 13.56 3.29 13.44
C ILE A 182 13.09 1.83 13.36
N ALA A 183 13.50 0.98 14.31
CA ALA A 183 13.07 -0.41 14.38
C ALA A 183 11.55 -0.54 14.51
N ALA A 184 10.91 0.34 15.29
CA ALA A 184 9.46 0.39 15.42
C ALA A 184 8.77 0.83 14.14
N LEU A 185 9.33 1.81 13.40
CA LEU A 185 8.84 2.21 12.08
C LEU A 185 8.95 1.06 11.08
N ASP A 186 10.11 0.41 11.01
CA ASP A 186 10.36 -0.72 10.11
C ASP A 186 9.39 -1.88 10.42
N THR A 187 9.17 -2.19 11.70
CA THR A 187 8.24 -3.23 12.13
C THR A 187 6.79 -2.89 11.78
N LYS A 188 6.39 -1.64 11.99
CA LYS A 188 5.06 -1.15 11.62
C LYS A 188 4.83 -1.27 10.13
N GLU A 189 5.81 -0.86 9.31
CA GLU A 189 5.71 -0.92 7.85
C GLU A 189 5.65 -2.37 7.35
N TYR A 190 6.50 -3.24 7.89
CA TYR A 190 6.47 -4.68 7.59
C TYR A 190 5.09 -5.29 7.87
N HIS A 191 4.49 -4.98 9.02
CA HIS A 191 3.15 -5.44 9.36
C HIS A 191 2.07 -4.81 8.47
N ALA A 192 2.22 -3.53 8.10
CA ALA A 192 1.33 -2.87 7.15
C ALA A 192 1.37 -3.56 5.78
N CYS A 193 2.55 -3.92 5.28
CA CYS A 193 2.72 -4.69 4.05
C CYS A 193 2.00 -6.05 4.11
N TYR A 194 2.12 -6.77 5.22
CA TYR A 194 1.36 -8.01 5.45
C TYR A 194 -0.15 -7.78 5.31
N THR A 195 -0.68 -6.79 6.02
CA THR A 195 -2.12 -6.48 6.01
C THR A 195 -2.58 -6.09 4.60
N LYS A 196 -1.81 -5.28 3.89
CA LYS A 196 -2.14 -4.87 2.52
C LYS A 196 -2.10 -6.01 1.52
N LEU A 197 -1.18 -6.95 1.67
CA LEU A 197 -1.17 -8.15 0.82
C LEU A 197 -2.38 -9.05 1.09
N VAL A 198 -2.84 -9.12 2.35
CA VAL A 198 -4.12 -9.76 2.71
C VAL A 198 -5.30 -9.03 2.06
N ASP A 199 -5.31 -7.70 2.03
CA ASP A 199 -6.34 -6.90 1.36
C ASP A 199 -6.37 -7.20 -0.15
N VAL A 200 -5.20 -7.30 -0.82
CA VAL A 200 -5.10 -7.67 -2.24
C VAL A 200 -5.69 -9.07 -2.49
N ARG A 201 -5.31 -10.08 -1.70
CA ARG A 201 -5.88 -11.43 -1.78
C ARG A 201 -7.41 -11.39 -1.63
N ASN A 202 -7.90 -10.67 -0.64
CA ASN A 202 -9.33 -10.57 -0.35
C ASN A 202 -10.08 -9.84 -1.47
N ALA A 203 -9.47 -8.82 -2.11
CA ALA A 203 -10.04 -8.15 -3.26
C ALA A 203 -10.22 -9.10 -4.45
N TYR A 204 -9.21 -9.91 -4.76
CA TYR A 204 -9.31 -10.96 -5.77
C TYR A 204 -10.42 -11.97 -5.47
N LEU A 205 -10.52 -12.46 -4.22
CA LEU A 205 -11.56 -13.39 -3.81
C LEU A 205 -12.95 -12.77 -3.94
N LYS A 206 -13.14 -11.54 -3.48
CA LYS A 206 -14.42 -10.82 -3.57
C LYS A 206 -14.81 -10.62 -5.03
N ALA A 207 -13.89 -10.14 -5.88
CA ALA A 207 -14.12 -9.95 -7.30
C ALA A 207 -14.49 -11.29 -7.98
N SER A 208 -13.73 -12.35 -7.74
CA SER A 208 -14.00 -13.70 -8.28
C SER A 208 -15.39 -14.20 -7.89
N LEU A 209 -15.75 -14.11 -6.60
CA LEU A 209 -17.06 -14.54 -6.11
C LEU A 209 -18.20 -13.72 -6.72
N LEU A 210 -18.03 -12.40 -6.80
CA LEU A 210 -19.03 -11.50 -7.34
C LEU A 210 -19.32 -11.81 -8.81
N LEU A 211 -18.26 -11.99 -9.61
CA LEU A 211 -18.35 -12.30 -11.03
C LEU A 211 -18.91 -13.71 -11.28
N THR A 212 -18.44 -14.70 -10.54
CA THR A 212 -18.90 -16.10 -10.69
C THR A 212 -20.37 -16.25 -10.34
N LYS A 213 -20.84 -15.64 -9.23
CA LYS A 213 -22.24 -15.73 -8.82
C LYS A 213 -23.19 -15.05 -9.81
N ASN A 214 -22.72 -14.06 -10.55
CA ASN A 214 -23.53 -13.30 -11.49
C ASN A 214 -23.22 -13.61 -12.95
N ALA A 215 -22.37 -14.61 -13.25
CA ALA A 215 -21.81 -14.88 -14.56
C ALA A 215 -22.88 -14.94 -15.67
N LYS A 216 -24.01 -15.64 -15.45
CA LYS A 216 -25.10 -15.75 -16.41
C LYS A 216 -25.66 -14.36 -16.78
N ARG A 217 -25.93 -13.50 -15.78
CA ARG A 217 -26.47 -12.16 -15.99
C ARG A 217 -25.47 -11.17 -16.56
N LEU A 218 -24.19 -11.39 -16.28
CA LEU A 218 -23.12 -10.55 -16.84
C LEU A 218 -22.91 -10.85 -18.33
N ALA A 219 -23.02 -12.11 -18.74
CA ALA A 219 -22.84 -12.54 -20.13
C ALA A 219 -24.06 -12.22 -21.00
N ASP A 220 -25.27 -12.43 -20.45
CA ASP A 220 -26.55 -12.20 -21.14
C ASP A 220 -27.57 -11.56 -20.17
N PRO A 221 -27.51 -10.20 -20.05
CA PRO A 221 -28.34 -9.48 -19.08
C PRO A 221 -29.84 -9.47 -19.41
N ARG A 222 -30.21 -9.67 -20.69
CA ARG A 222 -31.60 -9.71 -21.15
C ARG A 222 -32.07 -11.09 -21.57
N GLY A 223 -31.18 -12.08 -21.49
CA GLY A 223 -31.50 -13.47 -21.82
C GLY A 223 -32.69 -13.94 -20.99
N ASP A 224 -33.52 -14.74 -21.60
CA ASP A 224 -34.69 -15.35 -20.98
C ASP A 224 -34.24 -16.17 -19.77
N GLY A 225 -34.51 -15.65 -18.60
CA GLY A 225 -34.31 -16.41 -17.39
C GLY A 225 -35.23 -17.62 -17.41
N GLU A 226 -34.68 -18.78 -17.72
CA GLU A 226 -35.35 -20.04 -17.37
C GLU A 226 -35.64 -20.04 -15.88
N GLY A 227 -36.82 -19.56 -15.50
CA GLY A 227 -37.23 -19.50 -14.09
C GLY A 227 -38.26 -18.44 -13.73
N SER A 228 -38.68 -17.54 -14.63
CA SER A 228 -39.71 -16.53 -14.29
C SER A 228 -41.08 -16.77 -14.94
N SER A 229 -41.37 -17.94 -15.47
CA SER A 229 -42.65 -18.28 -16.07
C SER A 229 -43.40 -19.37 -15.31
N SER A 230 -43.50 -19.29 -13.98
CA SER A 230 -44.60 -19.98 -13.32
C SER A 230 -44.58 -19.60 -11.83
N ASN A 231 -45.39 -18.62 -11.45
CA ASN A 231 -46.12 -18.58 -10.15
C ASN A 231 -46.84 -17.25 -9.90
N TYR A 232 -47.13 -16.47 -10.93
CA TYR A 232 -48.05 -15.33 -10.76
C TYR A 232 -49.42 -15.56 -11.38
N THR A 233 -49.85 -16.80 -11.56
CA THR A 233 -51.19 -17.10 -12.00
C THR A 233 -51.88 -18.00 -10.98
N SER A 234 -52.00 -17.53 -9.74
CA SER A 234 -53.03 -18.10 -8.83
C SER A 234 -53.03 -17.34 -7.49
N MET A 235 -53.50 -16.12 -7.52
CA MET A 235 -54.11 -15.46 -6.33
C MET A 235 -55.08 -14.39 -6.81
N PHE A 236 -56.21 -14.84 -7.37
CA PHE A 236 -57.51 -14.15 -7.33
C PHE A 236 -58.57 -15.19 -7.25
#